data_0a09745b7031b312094892742ce80646
#
_entry.id   0a09745b7031b312094892742ce80646
#
_cell.length_a   1.000
_cell.length_b   1.000
_cell.length_c   1.000
_cell.angle_alpha   90.00
_cell.angle_beta   90.00
_cell.angle_gamma   90.00
#
_symmetry.space_group_name_H-M   'P 1'
#
loop_
_entity.id
_entity.type
_entity.pdbx_description
1 polymer ?
#
loop_
_entity_poly.entity_id
_entity_poly.type
_entity_poly.pdbx_seq_one_letter_code
_entity_poly.pdbx_strand_id
1 'polypeptide(L)'
;FEKFSLSGNGVEEIYLHNGGKIGVMLEVETDKPATEEVRTMAHDIAMHIAAFSPSYIYETEVPEDYVAKEKAILLAQAKNDPKNASKPDAILEKMLSGRLQKSLKEICLIEQPFAKDSSITVGQLVANVSKSAGMNVRLVRFVRLVMGEGLEKKSDNLAEEVAKMSGK
;
A
#
# COMPACT_ATOMS: atom_id res chain seq x y z
N PHE A 1 17.68 5.57 6.24
CA PHE A 1 17.41 6.73 5.38
C PHE A 1 16.99 6.25 4.00
N GLU A 2 15.85 6.74 3.52
CA GLU A 2 15.43 6.54 2.14
C GLU A 2 15.76 7.80 1.33
N LYS A 3 16.34 7.59 0.14
CA LYS A 3 16.65 8.68 -0.77
C LYS A 3 16.03 8.39 -2.12
N PHE A 4 15.24 9.33 -2.61
CA PHE A 4 14.72 9.34 -3.96
C PHE A 4 15.55 10.31 -4.78
N SER A 5 15.68 10.03 -6.07
CA SER A 5 16.38 10.89 -7.01
C SER A 5 15.78 10.65 -8.38
N LEU A 6 15.05 11.62 -8.89
CA LEU A 6 14.56 11.59 -10.26
C LEU A 6 15.74 11.58 -11.24
N SER A 7 15.69 10.64 -12.16
CA SER A 7 16.67 10.55 -13.26
C SER A 7 16.23 11.31 -14.51
N GLY A 8 15.04 11.92 -14.50
CA GLY A 8 14.44 12.60 -15.65
C GLY A 8 13.32 13.56 -15.23
N ASN A 9 12.30 13.67 -16.08
CA ASN A 9 11.12 14.43 -15.76
C ASN A 9 10.21 13.68 -14.78
N GLY A 10 9.53 14.41 -13.90
CA GLY A 10 8.58 13.81 -12.96
C GLY A 10 8.32 14.67 -11.74
N VAL A 11 7.81 14.01 -10.70
CA VAL A 11 7.51 14.61 -9.40
C VAL A 11 8.02 13.69 -8.30
N GLU A 12 8.76 14.27 -7.36
CA GLU A 12 8.99 13.68 -6.04
C GLU A 12 8.05 14.37 -5.05
N GLU A 13 7.06 13.65 -4.57
CA GLU A 13 6.10 14.18 -3.60
C GLU A 13 6.46 13.70 -2.20
N ILE A 14 6.45 14.61 -1.25
CA ILE A 14 6.62 14.33 0.18
C ILE A 14 5.38 14.79 0.91
N TYR A 15 4.69 13.87 1.54
CA TYR A 15 3.48 14.15 2.31
C TYR A 15 3.65 13.75 3.78
N LEU A 16 3.36 14.66 4.68
CA LEU A 16 3.37 14.43 6.13
C LEU A 16 1.94 14.45 6.66
N HIS A 17 1.52 13.35 7.25
CA HIS A 17 0.19 13.18 7.81
C HIS A 17 0.22 13.16 9.33
N ASN A 18 -0.88 13.63 9.95
CA ASN A 18 -1.10 13.58 11.40
C ASN A 18 0.06 14.15 12.22
N GLY A 19 0.49 15.37 11.88
CA GLY A 19 1.58 16.05 12.61
C GLY A 19 2.94 15.37 12.44
N GLY A 20 3.19 14.71 11.31
CA GLY A 20 4.44 14.04 11.02
C GLY A 20 4.55 12.61 11.55
N LYS A 21 3.45 12.05 12.08
CA LYS A 21 3.44 10.64 12.54
C LYS A 21 3.50 9.64 11.39
N ILE A 22 3.06 10.03 10.21
CA ILE A 22 3.17 9.25 8.98
C ILE A 22 3.81 10.14 7.92
N GLY A 23 4.89 9.67 7.31
CA GLY A 23 5.54 10.29 6.17
C GLY A 23 5.39 9.39 4.93
N VAL A 24 5.07 10.00 3.79
CA VAL A 24 5.03 9.33 2.50
C VAL A 24 5.96 10.05 1.54
N MET A 25 6.78 9.30 0.85
CA MET A 25 7.54 9.77 -0.32
C MET A 25 7.02 9.01 -1.53
N LEU A 26 6.69 9.71 -2.60
CA LEU A 26 6.17 9.13 -3.85
C LEU A 26 6.96 9.68 -5.02
N GLU A 27 7.47 8.80 -5.87
CA GLU A 27 8.13 9.13 -7.12
C GLU A 27 7.20 8.84 -8.31
N VAL A 28 6.95 9.87 -9.09
CA VAL A 28 6.15 9.83 -10.33
C VAL A 28 7.02 10.24 -11.49
N GLU A 29 7.19 9.36 -12.47
CA GLU A 29 7.94 9.64 -13.69
C GLU A 29 7.01 10.10 -14.80
N THR A 30 7.50 11.03 -15.63
CA THR A 30 6.80 11.54 -16.80
C THR A 30 7.74 11.64 -17.99
N ASP A 31 7.21 11.56 -19.23
CA ASP A 31 8.00 11.75 -20.45
C ASP A 31 8.22 13.22 -20.85
N LYS A 32 7.55 14.15 -20.14
CA LYS A 32 7.63 15.61 -20.34
C LYS A 32 7.70 16.30 -18.97
N PRO A 33 8.06 17.58 -18.90
CA PRO A 33 7.99 18.34 -17.64
C PRO A 33 6.61 18.24 -16.99
N ALA A 34 6.57 17.91 -15.70
CA ALA A 34 5.34 17.70 -14.97
C ALA A 34 4.48 18.97 -14.89
N THR A 35 3.21 18.82 -15.23
CA THR A 35 2.20 19.88 -15.11
C THR A 35 1.69 20.00 -13.67
N GLU A 36 0.95 21.06 -13.37
CA GLU A 36 0.30 21.25 -12.06
C GLU A 36 -0.72 20.14 -11.77
N GLU A 37 -1.42 19.67 -12.81
CA GLU A 37 -2.35 18.54 -12.69
C GLU A 37 -1.64 17.25 -12.22
N VAL A 38 -0.46 16.95 -12.77
CA VAL A 38 0.36 15.81 -12.35
C VAL A 38 0.87 15.99 -10.92
N ARG A 39 1.24 17.19 -10.51
CA ARG A 39 1.67 17.49 -9.13
C ARG A 39 0.52 17.31 -8.14
N THR A 40 -0.66 17.81 -8.48
CA THR A 40 -1.87 17.64 -7.66
C THR A 40 -2.22 16.17 -7.51
N MET A 41 -2.19 15.41 -8.61
CA MET A 41 -2.40 13.96 -8.57
C MET A 41 -1.38 13.25 -7.67
N ALA A 42 -0.09 13.59 -7.78
CA ALA A 42 0.96 12.99 -6.95
C ALA A 42 0.71 13.26 -5.46
N HIS A 43 0.33 14.48 -5.11
CA HIS A 43 -0.05 14.85 -3.74
C HIS A 43 -1.25 14.04 -3.24
N ASP A 44 -2.29 13.92 -4.05
CA ASP A 44 -3.50 13.19 -3.72
C ASP A 44 -3.24 11.68 -3.54
N ILE A 45 -2.37 11.11 -4.36
CA ILE A 45 -1.94 9.71 -4.22
C ILE A 45 -1.08 9.53 -2.97
N ALA A 46 -0.21 10.47 -2.61
CA ALA A 46 0.57 10.40 -1.38
C ALA A 46 -0.35 10.44 -0.13
N MET A 47 -1.40 11.26 -0.14
CA MET A 47 -2.43 11.23 0.91
C MET A 47 -3.16 9.89 0.96
N HIS A 48 -3.50 9.30 -0.19
CA HIS A 48 -4.12 7.98 -0.28
C HIS A 48 -3.21 6.90 0.33
N ILE A 49 -1.92 6.89 -0.01
CA ILE A 49 -0.92 5.96 0.56
C ILE A 49 -0.85 6.08 2.09
N ALA A 50 -0.87 7.29 2.62
CA ALA A 50 -0.87 7.52 4.06
C ALA A 50 -2.08 6.87 4.75
N ALA A 51 -3.26 6.95 4.13
CA ALA A 51 -4.52 6.46 4.68
C ALA A 51 -4.72 4.94 4.50
N PHE A 52 -4.43 4.39 3.33
CA PHE A 52 -4.77 3.01 2.95
C PHE A 52 -3.61 2.02 3.04
N SER A 53 -2.38 2.51 3.23
CA SER A 53 -1.19 1.68 3.47
C SER A 53 -0.99 0.55 2.46
N PRO A 54 -0.98 0.80 1.15
CA PRO A 54 -0.68 -0.23 0.17
C PRO A 54 0.74 -0.77 0.39
N SER A 55 0.99 -2.00 -0.03
CA SER A 55 2.31 -2.63 0.08
C SER A 55 3.10 -2.56 -1.23
N TYR A 56 2.41 -2.54 -2.36
CA TYR A 56 2.98 -2.55 -3.71
C TYR A 56 2.26 -1.52 -4.59
N ILE A 57 2.90 -1.08 -5.67
CA ILE A 57 2.21 -0.26 -6.68
C ILE A 57 1.40 -1.17 -7.61
N TYR A 58 2.05 -2.20 -8.16
CA TYR A 58 1.50 -3.11 -9.17
C TYR A 58 1.44 -4.55 -8.68
N GLU A 59 0.50 -5.34 -9.19
CA GLU A 59 0.42 -6.79 -8.90
C GLU A 59 1.71 -7.53 -9.31
N THR A 60 2.41 -7.05 -10.34
CA THR A 60 3.68 -7.64 -10.81
C THR A 60 4.84 -7.50 -9.84
N GLU A 61 4.72 -6.62 -8.84
CA GLU A 61 5.72 -6.43 -7.79
C GLU A 61 5.50 -7.37 -6.59
N VAL A 62 4.34 -8.02 -6.53
CA VAL A 62 4.02 -8.93 -5.42
C VAL A 62 4.86 -10.21 -5.55
N PRO A 63 5.67 -10.57 -4.52
CA PRO A 63 6.51 -11.76 -4.58
C PRO A 63 5.68 -13.04 -4.74
N GLU A 64 6.16 -13.97 -5.56
CA GLU A 64 5.47 -15.25 -5.81
C GLU A 64 5.27 -16.07 -4.52
N ASP A 65 6.22 -16.01 -3.59
CA ASP A 65 6.12 -16.68 -2.29
C ASP A 65 5.00 -16.09 -1.40
N TYR A 66 4.75 -14.78 -1.49
CA TYR A 66 3.60 -14.14 -0.85
C TYR A 66 2.29 -14.67 -1.43
N VAL A 67 2.17 -14.70 -2.74
CA VAL A 67 0.98 -15.22 -3.44
C VAL A 67 0.74 -16.69 -3.09
N ALA A 68 1.80 -17.51 -3.05
CA ALA A 68 1.72 -18.92 -2.68
C ALA A 68 1.26 -19.12 -1.22
N LYS A 69 1.80 -18.32 -0.28
CA LYS A 69 1.41 -18.34 1.13
C LYS A 69 -0.05 -17.93 1.32
N GLU A 70 -0.47 -16.84 0.67
CA GLU A 70 -1.85 -16.37 0.75
C GLU A 70 -2.83 -17.40 0.19
N LYS A 71 -2.50 -18.01 -0.96
CA LYS A 71 -3.29 -19.11 -1.54
C LYS A 71 -3.41 -20.30 -0.58
N ALA A 72 -2.32 -20.68 0.10
CA ALA A 72 -2.32 -21.77 1.07
C ALA A 72 -3.21 -21.46 2.29
N ILE A 73 -3.14 -20.22 2.80
CA ILE A 73 -3.98 -19.75 3.92
C ILE A 73 -5.46 -19.79 3.53
N LEU A 74 -5.81 -19.24 2.38
CA LEU A 74 -7.18 -19.23 1.88
C LEU A 74 -7.73 -20.66 1.67
N LEU A 75 -6.89 -21.57 1.15
CA LEU A 75 -7.26 -22.98 0.97
C LEU A 75 -7.49 -23.67 2.32
N ALA A 76 -6.64 -23.45 3.30
CA ALA A 76 -6.80 -24.00 4.65
C ALA A 76 -8.09 -23.49 5.31
N GLN A 77 -8.37 -22.19 5.20
CA GLN A 77 -9.63 -21.60 5.69
C GLN A 77 -10.85 -22.21 5.00
N ALA A 78 -10.80 -22.38 3.69
CA ALA A 78 -11.91 -22.96 2.94
C ALA A 78 -12.17 -24.43 3.30
N LYS A 79 -11.13 -25.23 3.54
CA LYS A 79 -11.24 -26.62 3.98
C LYS A 79 -11.81 -26.77 5.40
N ASN A 80 -11.53 -25.80 6.27
CA ASN A 80 -12.06 -25.77 7.63
C ASN A 80 -13.53 -25.29 7.71
N ASP A 81 -14.09 -24.72 6.63
CA ASP A 81 -15.50 -24.35 6.58
C ASP A 81 -16.38 -25.58 6.32
N PRO A 82 -17.31 -25.95 7.23
CA PRO A 82 -18.21 -27.11 7.06
C PRO A 82 -18.99 -27.09 5.74
N LYS A 83 -19.32 -25.91 5.22
CA LYS A 83 -20.03 -25.74 3.94
C LYS A 83 -19.20 -26.17 2.73
N ASN A 84 -17.91 -26.32 2.89
CA ASN A 84 -16.98 -26.68 1.83
C ASN A 84 -16.39 -28.09 2.00
N ALA A 85 -16.65 -28.77 3.12
CA ALA A 85 -16.03 -30.06 3.47
C ALA A 85 -16.22 -31.17 2.43
N SER A 86 -17.29 -31.08 1.62
CA SER A 86 -17.59 -32.06 0.57
C SER A 86 -17.15 -31.61 -0.84
N LYS A 87 -16.54 -30.43 -0.99
CA LYS A 87 -16.17 -29.92 -2.32
C LYS A 87 -14.79 -30.44 -2.74
N PRO A 88 -14.63 -30.89 -4.00
CA PRO A 88 -13.33 -31.22 -4.55
C PRO A 88 -12.34 -30.04 -4.54
N ASP A 89 -11.05 -30.34 -4.35
CA ASP A 89 -10.00 -29.30 -4.28
C ASP A 89 -10.00 -28.39 -5.52
N ALA A 90 -10.25 -28.90 -6.71
CA ALA A 90 -10.33 -28.11 -7.94
C ALA A 90 -11.46 -27.04 -7.91
N ILE A 91 -12.59 -27.35 -7.28
CA ILE A 91 -13.70 -26.39 -7.12
C ILE A 91 -13.32 -25.35 -6.06
N LEU A 92 -12.69 -25.77 -4.98
CA LEU A 92 -12.18 -24.86 -3.96
C LEU A 92 -11.14 -23.90 -4.54
N GLU A 93 -10.18 -24.39 -5.32
CA GLU A 93 -9.17 -23.55 -5.99
C GLU A 93 -9.81 -22.48 -6.89
N LYS A 94 -10.83 -22.86 -7.67
CA LYS A 94 -11.55 -21.90 -8.52
C LYS A 94 -12.30 -20.84 -7.71
N MET A 95 -12.92 -21.24 -6.60
CA MET A 95 -13.59 -20.30 -5.68
C MET A 95 -12.59 -19.37 -5.00
N LEU A 96 -11.40 -19.85 -4.70
CA LEU A 96 -10.35 -19.11 -4.02
C LEU A 96 -9.61 -18.15 -4.94
N SER A 97 -9.58 -18.39 -6.26
CA SER A 97 -8.94 -17.48 -7.21
C SER A 97 -9.52 -16.05 -7.13
N GLY A 98 -10.85 -15.92 -7.02
CA GLY A 98 -11.50 -14.62 -6.85
C GLY A 98 -11.18 -13.96 -5.51
N ARG A 99 -11.04 -14.74 -4.43
CA ARG A 99 -10.64 -14.22 -3.11
C ARG A 99 -9.18 -13.79 -3.10
N LEU A 100 -8.31 -14.58 -3.72
CA LEU A 100 -6.89 -14.23 -3.87
C LEU A 100 -6.71 -12.94 -4.67
N GLN A 101 -7.40 -12.82 -5.81
CA GLN A 101 -7.36 -11.57 -6.58
C GLN A 101 -7.86 -10.37 -5.77
N LYS A 102 -8.91 -10.55 -4.97
CA LYS A 102 -9.39 -9.49 -4.08
C LYS A 102 -8.35 -9.11 -3.04
N SER A 103 -7.71 -10.09 -2.39
CA SER A 103 -6.63 -9.84 -1.43
C SER A 103 -5.45 -9.10 -2.07
N LEU A 104 -5.05 -9.49 -3.29
CA LEU A 104 -3.99 -8.81 -4.03
C LEU A 104 -4.36 -7.36 -4.38
N LYS A 105 -5.60 -7.11 -4.79
CA LYS A 105 -6.09 -5.75 -5.07
C LYS A 105 -6.08 -4.83 -3.85
N GLU A 106 -6.31 -5.38 -2.67
CA GLU A 106 -6.30 -4.61 -1.42
C GLU A 106 -4.88 -4.11 -1.07
N ILE A 107 -3.82 -4.81 -1.48
CA ILE A 107 -2.43 -4.43 -1.20
C ILE A 107 -1.74 -3.68 -2.34
N CYS A 108 -2.34 -3.64 -3.55
CA CYS A 108 -1.78 -2.98 -4.72
C CYS A 108 -2.41 -1.60 -4.91
N LEU A 109 -1.58 -0.56 -4.86
CA LEU A 109 -1.98 0.85 -4.91
C LEU A 109 -2.91 1.17 -6.08
N ILE A 110 -2.55 0.75 -7.30
CA ILE A 110 -3.31 1.09 -8.51
C ILE A 110 -4.71 0.46 -8.56
N GLU A 111 -4.93 -0.64 -7.82
CA GLU A 111 -6.20 -1.36 -7.76
C GLU A 111 -7.14 -0.84 -6.66
N GLN A 112 -6.60 -0.07 -5.70
CA GLN A 112 -7.40 0.48 -4.61
C GLN A 112 -8.36 1.56 -5.10
N PRO A 113 -9.62 1.59 -4.59
CA PRO A 113 -10.53 2.71 -4.82
C PRO A 113 -9.90 4.02 -4.31
N PHE A 114 -9.91 5.07 -5.12
CA PHE A 114 -9.26 6.32 -4.77
C PHE A 114 -9.94 7.02 -3.59
N ALA A 115 -9.16 7.52 -2.63
CA ALA A 115 -9.66 8.09 -1.37
C ALA A 115 -10.64 9.26 -1.53
N LYS A 116 -10.42 10.11 -2.54
CA LYS A 116 -11.26 11.29 -2.80
C LYS A 116 -12.46 10.99 -3.71
N ASP A 117 -12.36 9.92 -4.51
CA ASP A 117 -13.42 9.46 -5.41
C ASP A 117 -13.39 7.95 -5.55
N SER A 118 -14.16 7.26 -4.71
CA SER A 118 -14.20 5.79 -4.69
C SER A 118 -14.86 5.15 -5.93
N SER A 119 -15.39 5.95 -6.86
CA SER A 119 -15.94 5.46 -8.12
C SER A 119 -14.85 5.06 -9.12
N ILE A 120 -13.61 5.52 -8.91
CA ILE A 120 -12.45 5.19 -9.72
C ILE A 120 -11.34 4.58 -8.86
N THR A 121 -10.44 3.80 -9.49
CA THR A 121 -9.23 3.34 -8.84
C THR A 121 -8.09 4.37 -8.97
N VAL A 122 -7.05 4.24 -8.15
CA VAL A 122 -5.82 5.05 -8.30
C VAL A 122 -5.23 4.89 -9.69
N GLY A 123 -5.23 3.67 -10.26
CA GLY A 123 -4.75 3.43 -11.62
C GLY A 123 -5.57 4.17 -12.68
N GLN A 124 -6.90 4.24 -12.52
CA GLN A 124 -7.77 5.03 -13.40
C GLN A 124 -7.50 6.53 -13.25
N LEU A 125 -7.25 7.03 -12.04
CA LEU A 125 -6.85 8.43 -11.83
C LEU A 125 -5.57 8.75 -12.61
N VAL A 126 -4.52 7.92 -12.49
CA VAL A 126 -3.26 8.10 -13.22
C VAL A 126 -3.49 8.10 -14.74
N ALA A 127 -4.29 7.17 -15.24
CA ALA A 127 -4.62 7.10 -16.67
C ALA A 127 -5.40 8.34 -17.16
N ASN A 128 -6.33 8.85 -16.36
CA ASN A 128 -7.11 10.04 -16.70
C ASN A 128 -6.20 11.28 -16.76
N VAL A 129 -5.33 11.47 -15.77
CA VAL A 129 -4.38 12.59 -15.72
C VAL A 129 -3.35 12.48 -16.85
N SER A 130 -2.84 11.28 -17.13
CA SER A 130 -1.94 11.03 -18.28
C SER A 130 -2.58 11.47 -19.61
N LYS A 131 -3.84 11.12 -19.81
CA LYS A 131 -4.61 11.49 -20.99
C LYS A 131 -4.88 13.01 -21.06
N SER A 132 -5.31 13.61 -19.96
CA SER A 132 -5.62 15.05 -19.87
C SER A 132 -4.37 15.90 -20.11
N ALA A 133 -3.26 15.54 -19.45
CA ALA A 133 -1.98 16.25 -19.60
C ALA A 133 -1.25 15.96 -20.92
N GLY A 134 -1.70 14.99 -21.70
CA GLY A 134 -1.08 14.59 -22.97
C GLY A 134 0.35 14.09 -22.83
N MET A 135 0.64 13.36 -21.75
CA MET A 135 1.95 12.79 -21.43
C MET A 135 1.82 11.42 -20.79
N ASN A 136 2.89 10.62 -20.84
CA ASN A 136 2.94 9.38 -20.08
C ASN A 136 3.26 9.70 -18.62
N VAL A 137 2.47 9.14 -17.71
CA VAL A 137 2.64 9.26 -16.26
C VAL A 137 2.71 7.87 -15.65
N ARG A 138 3.74 7.61 -14.85
CA ARG A 138 3.97 6.32 -14.21
C ARG A 138 4.35 6.51 -12.73
N LEU A 139 3.69 5.75 -11.86
CA LEU A 139 4.16 5.63 -10.47
C LEU A 139 5.37 4.70 -10.44
N VAL A 140 6.47 5.15 -9.87
CA VAL A 140 7.75 4.41 -9.87
C VAL A 140 7.94 3.65 -8.58
N ARG A 141 7.86 4.36 -7.47
CA ARG A 141 7.98 3.80 -6.13
C ARG A 141 7.39 4.73 -5.09
N PHE A 142 7.10 4.19 -3.93
CA PHE A 142 6.79 4.97 -2.74
C PHE A 142 7.44 4.36 -1.51
N VAL A 143 7.58 5.17 -0.48
CA VAL A 143 7.91 4.74 0.89
C VAL A 143 6.91 5.37 1.84
N ARG A 144 6.38 4.57 2.75
CA ARG A 144 5.54 5.01 3.84
C ARG A 144 6.24 4.71 5.16
N LEU A 145 6.49 5.74 5.93
CA LEU A 145 7.16 5.66 7.24
C LEU A 145 6.16 6.02 8.34
N VAL A 146 6.10 5.20 9.38
CA VAL A 146 5.25 5.45 10.54
C VAL A 146 6.16 5.66 11.76
N MET A 147 5.91 6.70 12.51
CA MET A 147 6.69 6.99 13.72
C MET A 147 6.57 5.84 14.72
N GLY A 148 7.72 5.29 15.13
CA GLY A 148 7.79 4.16 16.06
C GLY A 148 7.67 2.77 15.41
N GLU A 149 7.46 2.67 14.09
CA GLU A 149 7.47 1.41 13.37
C GLU A 149 8.90 0.81 13.38
N GLY A 150 9.00 -0.50 13.67
CA GLY A 150 10.30 -1.19 13.74
C GLY A 150 11.12 -0.93 15.02
N LEU A 151 10.63 -0.10 15.94
CA LEU A 151 11.24 0.05 17.25
C LEU A 151 10.63 -0.98 18.22
N GLU A 152 11.50 -1.71 18.93
CA GLU A 152 11.05 -2.51 20.09
C GLU A 152 10.37 -1.56 21.09
N LYS A 153 9.12 -1.83 21.42
CA LYS A 153 8.48 -1.13 22.54
C LYS A 153 9.31 -1.46 23.79
N LYS A 154 10.03 -0.48 24.32
CA LYS A 154 10.52 -0.59 25.70
C LYS A 154 9.30 -0.94 26.55
N SER A 155 9.30 -2.10 27.15
CA SER A 155 8.36 -2.40 28.22
C SER A 155 8.78 -1.51 29.41
N ASP A 156 8.23 -0.30 29.42
CA ASP A 156 8.33 0.54 30.61
C ASP A 156 7.55 -0.21 31.69
N ASN A 157 8.31 -0.92 32.52
CA ASN A 157 7.76 -1.60 33.69
C ASN A 157 7.56 -0.51 34.74
N LEU A 158 6.47 0.24 34.56
CA LEU A 158 6.10 1.34 35.47
C LEU A 158 6.12 0.89 36.94
N ALA A 159 5.83 -0.40 37.19
CA ALA A 159 5.90 -1.01 38.50
C ALA A 159 7.35 -1.08 39.07
N GLU A 160 8.34 -1.34 38.21
CA GLU A 160 9.75 -1.33 38.61
C GLU A 160 10.30 0.08 38.83
N GLU A 161 9.88 1.04 37.99
CA GLU A 161 10.26 2.44 38.17
C GLU A 161 9.66 3.02 39.46
N VAL A 162 8.37 2.78 39.69
CA VAL A 162 7.73 3.19 40.96
C VAL A 162 8.34 2.51 42.16
N ALA A 163 8.72 1.23 42.09
CA ALA A 163 9.41 0.55 43.17
C ALA A 163 10.81 1.14 43.43
N LYS A 164 11.55 1.53 42.39
CA LYS A 164 12.84 2.22 42.53
C LYS A 164 12.70 3.65 43.10
N MET A 165 11.63 4.36 42.78
CA MET A 165 11.37 5.70 43.32
C MET A 165 10.80 5.69 44.74
N SER A 166 10.12 4.62 45.16
CA SER A 166 9.55 4.47 46.51
C SER A 166 10.50 3.95 47.56
N GLY A 167 11.77 3.66 47.23
CA GLY A 167 12.84 3.40 48.20
C GLY A 167 12.65 2.18 49.13
N LYS A 168 11.97 1.14 48.63
CA LYS A 168 11.88 -0.16 49.31
C LYS A 168 12.53 -1.26 48.48
#